data_d623bdd5991b2d3cc5e2dbb479bc7123
#
_entry.id   d623bdd5991b2d3cc5e2dbb479bc7123
#
_cell.length_a   1.000
_cell.length_b   1.000
_cell.length_c   1.000
_cell.angle_alpha   90.00
_cell.angle_beta   90.00
_cell.angle_gamma   90.00
#
_symmetry.space_group_name_H-M   'P 1'
#
loop_
_entity.id
_entity.type
_entity.pdbx_description
1 polymer ?
#
loop_
_entity_poly.entity_id
_entity_poly.type
_entity_poly.pdbx_seq_one_letter_code
_entity_poly.pdbx_strand_id
1 'polypeptide(L)'
;TGGITYKITDWMNVAGRIRIDNTNSLYTEKLYATSNPTLLENSKKGKYTETRGEERQTYGDVMLNISKTFKEKFALDAHIGASIKDNRFDELSVYGPIAGAPNIFNVVNLDKSQKKTPKTGWHEQTQSFFYSLELGWKSQLFVTTTGRNDWASQLANSPQKSFFYPSVGVSWLPSSTFNFPEKFNYLKIRASWASVANPFPRELTIATHPYDDTISGWDDKSNYPIGQLYPERTKTWELGFDARFLNGFTLTASWYRADTYNQTFNPNLSASSGYSDIYIQTGHVRNTGVEA
;
A
#
# COMPACT_ATOMS: atom_id res chain seq x y z
N THR A 1 9.64 9.75 15.03
CA THR A 1 10.31 10.16 13.77
C THR A 1 11.53 11.00 14.13
N GLY A 2 12.66 10.71 13.51
CA GLY A 2 13.89 11.52 13.58
C GLY A 2 14.42 11.80 12.18
N GLY A 3 15.13 12.91 12.00
CA GLY A 3 15.73 13.24 10.72
C GLY A 3 16.90 14.20 10.85
N ILE A 4 17.80 14.12 9.90
CA ILE A 4 18.97 14.99 9.77
C ILE A 4 19.00 15.52 8.35
N THR A 5 19.27 16.80 8.20
CA THR A 5 19.52 17.43 6.90
C THR A 5 20.91 18.09 6.93
N TYR A 6 21.72 17.73 5.95
CA TYR A 6 23.04 18.33 5.75
C TYR A 6 23.04 19.18 4.48
N LYS A 7 23.28 20.46 4.63
CA LYS A 7 23.37 21.43 3.53
C LYS A 7 24.76 21.36 2.91
N ILE A 8 24.85 20.91 1.66
CA ILE A 8 26.10 20.79 0.91
C ILE A 8 26.45 22.13 0.25
N THR A 9 25.43 22.74 -0.37
CA THR A 9 25.49 24.05 -0.99
C THR A 9 24.18 24.80 -0.76
N ASP A 10 24.04 26.04 -1.22
CA ASP A 10 22.79 26.80 -1.09
C ASP A 10 21.65 26.21 -1.92
N TRP A 11 21.96 25.40 -2.92
CA TRP A 11 21.01 24.78 -3.83
C TRP A 11 20.97 23.25 -3.73
N MET A 12 21.71 22.62 -2.80
CA MET A 12 21.80 21.17 -2.66
C MET A 12 21.92 20.75 -1.19
N ASN A 13 21.11 19.79 -0.78
CA ASN A 13 21.21 19.17 0.55
C ASN A 13 20.94 17.67 0.48
N VAL A 14 21.42 16.95 1.50
CA VAL A 14 21.07 15.53 1.75
C VAL A 14 20.25 15.48 3.03
N ALA A 15 19.12 14.78 2.97
CA ALA A 15 18.27 14.52 4.11
C ALA A 15 18.17 13.01 4.38
N GLY A 16 18.32 12.61 5.65
CA GLY A 16 18.07 11.26 6.12
C GLY A 16 16.93 11.26 7.13
N ARG A 17 15.99 10.33 7.05
CA ARG A 17 14.86 10.22 7.97
C ARG A 17 14.68 8.77 8.41
N ILE A 18 14.26 8.62 9.67
CA ILE A 18 13.82 7.35 10.23
C ILE A 18 12.50 7.55 10.96
N ARG A 19 11.59 6.61 10.79
CA ARG A 19 10.32 6.55 11.49
C ARG A 19 10.09 5.14 11.98
N ILE A 20 9.67 5.03 13.25
CA ILE A 20 9.25 3.79 13.86
C ILE A 20 7.85 4.01 14.40
N ASP A 21 6.92 3.18 13.98
CA ASP A 21 5.55 3.14 14.48
C ASP A 21 5.31 1.78 15.11
N ASN A 22 4.83 1.76 16.34
CA ASN A 22 4.40 0.56 17.05
C ASN A 22 2.92 0.70 17.38
N THR A 23 2.14 -0.29 17.00
CA THR A 23 0.73 -0.38 17.33
C THR A 23 0.51 -1.67 18.13
N ASN A 24 0.02 -1.51 19.35
CA ASN A 24 -0.36 -2.64 20.20
C ASN A 24 -1.87 -2.73 20.24
N SER A 25 -2.41 -3.90 19.97
CA SER A 25 -3.83 -4.19 20.03
C SER A 25 -4.14 -5.21 21.12
N LEU A 26 -5.25 -5.00 21.80
CA LEU A 26 -5.82 -5.96 22.74
C LEU A 26 -7.27 -6.18 22.36
N TYR A 27 -7.59 -7.41 21.98
CA TYR A 27 -8.95 -7.85 21.75
C TYR A 27 -9.37 -8.82 22.85
N THR A 28 -10.56 -8.62 23.41
CA THR A 28 -11.14 -9.55 24.37
C THR A 28 -12.57 -9.89 23.98
N GLU A 29 -12.90 -11.18 23.99
CA GLU A 29 -14.26 -11.66 23.81
C GLU A 29 -14.69 -12.43 25.04
N LYS A 30 -15.91 -12.15 25.55
CA LYS A 30 -16.49 -12.73 26.73
C LYS A 30 -17.86 -13.31 26.40
N LEU A 31 -17.95 -14.61 26.25
CA LEU A 31 -19.21 -15.30 26.05
C LEU A 31 -19.69 -15.83 27.39
N TYR A 32 -20.81 -15.30 27.88
CA TYR A 32 -21.36 -15.65 29.18
C TYR A 32 -21.98 -17.06 29.18
N ALA A 33 -22.07 -17.67 30.38
CA ALA A 33 -22.63 -19.01 30.59
C ALA A 33 -24.07 -19.17 30.06
N THR A 34 -24.79 -18.07 29.86
CA THR A 34 -26.13 -17.99 29.26
C THR A 34 -26.15 -17.96 27.73
N SER A 35 -24.98 -17.90 27.09
CA SER A 35 -24.86 -17.91 25.62
C SER A 35 -25.16 -19.31 25.09
N ASN A 36 -25.36 -19.41 23.75
CA ASN A 36 -25.61 -20.66 23.06
C ASN A 36 -24.49 -21.69 23.37
N PRO A 37 -24.82 -22.90 23.83
CA PRO A 37 -23.84 -23.93 24.19
C PRO A 37 -22.85 -24.28 23.10
N THR A 38 -23.26 -24.23 21.82
CA THR A 38 -22.39 -24.50 20.67
C THR A 38 -21.25 -23.47 20.58
N LEU A 39 -21.53 -22.17 20.84
CA LEU A 39 -20.53 -21.11 20.86
C LEU A 39 -19.56 -21.24 22.07
N LEU A 40 -20.03 -21.87 23.14
CA LEU A 40 -19.27 -22.10 24.36
C LEU A 40 -18.43 -23.39 24.32
N GLU A 41 -18.35 -24.07 23.18
CA GLU A 41 -17.68 -25.39 23.06
C GLU A 41 -18.24 -26.38 24.10
N ASN A 42 -19.58 -26.35 24.29
CA ASN A 42 -20.34 -27.14 25.29
C ASN A 42 -20.02 -26.81 26.76
N SER A 43 -19.31 -25.74 27.07
CA SER A 43 -19.14 -25.26 28.43
C SER A 43 -20.44 -24.64 28.95
N LYS A 44 -20.78 -24.92 30.20
CA LYS A 44 -21.90 -24.27 30.92
C LYS A 44 -21.42 -23.04 31.74
N LYS A 45 -20.16 -22.65 31.61
CA LYS A 45 -19.52 -21.65 32.46
C LYS A 45 -19.07 -20.39 31.71
N GLY A 46 -19.15 -20.39 30.36
CA GLY A 46 -18.72 -19.33 29.49
C GLY A 46 -17.47 -19.67 28.68
N LYS A 47 -17.08 -18.76 27.79
CA LYS A 47 -15.85 -18.83 27.00
C LYS A 47 -15.15 -17.49 27.03
N TYR A 48 -13.85 -17.51 27.04
CA TYR A 48 -13.02 -16.30 27.01
C TYR A 48 -11.95 -16.37 25.95
N THR A 49 -11.79 -15.25 25.25
CA THR A 49 -10.70 -15.04 24.29
C THR A 49 -9.95 -13.76 24.66
N GLU A 50 -8.64 -13.81 24.66
CA GLU A 50 -7.76 -12.66 24.76
C GLU A 50 -6.72 -12.76 23.64
N THR A 51 -6.66 -11.74 22.79
CA THR A 51 -5.71 -11.67 21.68
C THR A 51 -4.89 -10.39 21.81
N ARG A 52 -3.58 -10.55 21.78
CA ARG A 52 -2.61 -9.45 21.80
C ARG A 52 -1.83 -9.44 20.51
N GLY A 53 -1.94 -8.34 19.79
CA GLY A 53 -1.19 -8.09 18.55
C GLY A 53 -0.21 -6.93 18.71
N GLU A 54 0.95 -7.07 18.12
CA GLU A 54 1.94 -6.01 17.98
C GLU A 54 2.27 -5.85 16.49
N GLU A 55 2.05 -4.65 15.96
CA GLU A 55 2.48 -4.29 14.62
C GLU A 55 3.57 -3.24 14.72
N ARG A 56 4.72 -3.50 14.10
CA ARG A 56 5.84 -2.60 14.06
C ARG A 56 6.22 -2.28 12.62
N GLN A 57 6.13 -0.99 12.28
CA GLN A 57 6.63 -0.47 11.02
C GLN A 57 7.90 0.35 11.25
N THR A 58 8.98 -0.01 10.58
CA THR A 58 10.20 0.79 10.50
C THR A 58 10.35 1.29 9.08
N TYR A 59 10.54 2.61 8.93
CA TYR A 59 10.79 3.25 7.65
C TYR A 59 12.05 4.11 7.75
N GLY A 60 12.91 4.00 6.76
CA GLY A 60 14.10 4.84 6.62
C GLY A 60 14.27 5.30 5.20
N ASP A 61 14.70 6.55 4.99
CA ASP A 61 15.07 7.07 3.67
C ASP A 61 16.28 8.00 3.74
N VAL A 62 16.97 8.05 2.59
CA VAL A 62 18.00 9.06 2.32
C VAL A 62 17.67 9.71 0.99
N MET A 63 17.72 11.03 0.93
CA MET A 63 17.30 11.81 -0.22
C MET A 63 18.27 12.97 -0.48
N LEU A 64 18.75 13.06 -1.70
CA LEU A 64 19.46 14.21 -2.25
C LEU A 64 18.42 15.15 -2.87
N ASN A 65 18.42 16.40 -2.41
CA ASN A 65 17.54 17.46 -2.91
C ASN A 65 18.39 18.51 -3.62
N ILE A 66 17.97 18.89 -4.81
CA ILE A 66 18.62 19.90 -5.67
C ILE A 66 17.54 20.87 -6.11
N SER A 67 17.75 22.17 -5.80
CA SER A 67 16.86 23.23 -6.26
C SER A 67 17.69 24.40 -6.74
N LYS A 68 17.70 24.66 -8.06
CA LYS A 68 18.56 25.67 -8.68
C LYS A 68 17.92 26.35 -9.87
N THR A 69 18.03 27.66 -9.91
CA THR A 69 17.66 28.45 -11.08
C THR A 69 18.90 28.86 -11.87
N PHE A 70 18.88 28.60 -13.19
CA PHE A 70 19.95 28.89 -14.13
C PHE A 70 19.55 30.05 -15.02
N LYS A 71 20.42 31.06 -15.12
CA LYS A 71 20.25 32.21 -16.03
C LYS A 71 18.84 32.83 -15.96
N GLU A 72 18.20 32.82 -14.77
CA GLU A 72 16.86 33.37 -14.52
C GLU A 72 15.73 32.80 -15.42
N LYS A 73 16.02 31.77 -16.21
CA LYS A 73 15.10 31.21 -17.20
C LYS A 73 14.77 29.74 -16.97
N PHE A 74 15.69 28.97 -16.41
CA PHE A 74 15.53 27.55 -16.17
C PHE A 74 15.57 27.27 -14.67
N ALA A 75 14.50 26.73 -14.15
CA ALA A 75 14.43 26.21 -12.79
C ALA A 75 14.54 24.69 -12.82
N LEU A 76 15.41 24.14 -11.99
CA LEU A 76 15.57 22.71 -11.75
C LEU A 76 15.20 22.43 -10.30
N ASP A 77 14.24 21.54 -10.10
CA ASP A 77 13.97 20.91 -8.81
C ASP A 77 14.10 19.39 -8.98
N ALA A 78 14.99 18.78 -8.20
CA ALA A 78 15.26 17.36 -8.32
C ALA A 78 15.43 16.71 -6.94
N HIS A 79 14.82 15.54 -6.78
CA HIS A 79 14.93 14.69 -5.62
C HIS A 79 15.33 13.29 -6.07
N ILE A 80 16.41 12.76 -5.50
CA ILE A 80 16.88 11.39 -5.77
C ILE A 80 17.07 10.70 -4.43
N GLY A 81 16.50 9.54 -4.24
CA GLY A 81 16.57 8.88 -2.96
C GLY A 81 16.39 7.37 -3.00
N ALA A 82 16.70 6.79 -1.84
CA ALA A 82 16.45 5.38 -1.56
C ALA A 82 15.72 5.26 -0.23
N SER A 83 14.88 4.24 -0.10
CA SER A 83 14.16 3.98 1.14
C SER A 83 14.04 2.49 1.42
N ILE A 84 13.88 2.18 2.70
CA ILE A 84 13.53 0.85 3.19
C ILE A 84 12.30 0.97 4.09
N LYS A 85 11.34 0.07 3.88
CA LYS A 85 10.17 -0.12 4.73
C LYS A 85 10.16 -1.56 5.21
N ASP A 86 10.12 -1.75 6.52
CA ASP A 86 10.08 -3.06 7.19
C ASP A 86 8.86 -3.09 8.08
N ASN A 87 7.94 -4.03 7.83
CA ASN A 87 6.71 -4.23 8.58
C ASN A 87 6.72 -5.62 9.20
N ARG A 88 6.49 -5.68 10.50
CA ARG A 88 6.34 -6.92 11.27
C ARG A 88 5.04 -6.89 12.04
N PHE A 89 4.40 -8.03 12.08
CA PHE A 89 3.22 -8.28 12.90
C PHE A 89 3.40 -9.60 13.63
N ASP A 90 3.15 -9.56 14.93
CA ASP A 90 3.10 -10.72 15.80
C ASP A 90 1.79 -10.69 16.60
N GLU A 91 1.09 -11.80 16.65
CA GLU A 91 -0.15 -11.95 17.40
C GLU A 91 -0.13 -13.23 18.22
N LEU A 92 -0.52 -13.12 19.48
CA LEU A 92 -0.75 -14.24 20.37
C LEU A 92 -2.20 -14.20 20.83
N SER A 93 -2.95 -15.25 20.56
CA SER A 93 -4.29 -15.45 21.07
C SER A 93 -4.32 -16.54 22.14
N VAL A 94 -5.10 -16.33 23.17
CA VAL A 94 -5.38 -17.33 24.17
C VAL A 94 -6.88 -17.43 24.34
N TYR A 95 -7.45 -18.60 24.09
CA TYR A 95 -8.88 -18.78 24.18
C TYR A 95 -9.28 -20.20 24.59
N GLY A 96 -10.52 -20.32 25.07
CA GLY A 96 -11.12 -21.60 25.41
C GLY A 96 -12.31 -21.47 26.35
N PRO A 97 -12.98 -22.58 26.60
CA PRO A 97 -14.08 -22.64 27.59
C PRO A 97 -13.56 -22.42 29.02
N ILE A 98 -14.43 -21.87 29.86
CA ILE A 98 -14.15 -21.65 31.29
C ILE A 98 -14.36 -22.95 32.05
N ALA A 99 -13.36 -23.39 32.85
CA ALA A 99 -13.41 -24.60 33.66
C ALA A 99 -13.80 -24.34 35.12
N GLY A 100 -13.34 -23.25 35.71
CA GLY A 100 -13.56 -22.90 37.11
C GLY A 100 -14.90 -22.23 37.40
N ALA A 101 -14.89 -21.06 38.04
CA ALA A 101 -16.11 -20.29 38.33
C ALA A 101 -16.73 -19.70 37.04
N PRO A 102 -18.07 -19.78 36.88
CA PRO A 102 -18.76 -19.25 35.70
C PRO A 102 -18.57 -17.74 35.57
N ASN A 103 -18.44 -17.26 34.30
CA ASN A 103 -18.35 -15.85 33.96
C ASN A 103 -17.15 -15.10 34.59
N ILE A 104 -16.16 -15.84 35.11
CA ILE A 104 -14.87 -15.23 35.51
C ILE A 104 -13.91 -15.31 34.32
N PHE A 105 -13.85 -14.21 33.55
CA PHE A 105 -13.11 -14.09 32.30
C PHE A 105 -11.63 -13.77 32.55
N ASN A 106 -10.86 -14.84 32.72
CA ASN A 106 -9.41 -14.77 32.94
C ASN A 106 -8.75 -16.00 32.29
N VAL A 107 -7.58 -15.82 31.72
CA VAL A 107 -6.79 -16.88 31.08
C VAL A 107 -6.49 -18.04 32.03
N VAL A 108 -6.30 -17.77 33.33
CA VAL A 108 -6.05 -18.81 34.35
C VAL A 108 -7.28 -19.70 34.60
N ASN A 109 -8.49 -19.17 34.33
CA ASN A 109 -9.76 -19.87 34.53
C ASN A 109 -10.20 -20.73 33.35
N LEU A 110 -9.44 -20.72 32.25
CA LEU A 110 -9.70 -21.56 31.08
C LEU A 110 -9.44 -23.05 31.38
N ASP A 111 -10.18 -23.90 30.71
CA ASP A 111 -9.97 -25.34 30.75
C ASP A 111 -8.59 -25.68 30.16
N LYS A 112 -7.72 -26.27 30.96
CA LYS A 112 -6.34 -26.56 30.58
C LYS A 112 -6.24 -27.57 29.42
N SER A 113 -7.24 -28.44 29.26
CA SER A 113 -7.29 -29.44 28.19
C SER A 113 -7.83 -28.92 26.89
N GLN A 114 -8.60 -27.81 26.93
CA GLN A 114 -9.25 -27.21 25.73
C GLN A 114 -8.72 -25.81 25.41
N LYS A 115 -7.86 -25.26 26.24
CA LYS A 115 -7.23 -23.96 26.01
C LYS A 115 -6.32 -24.01 24.79
N LYS A 116 -6.51 -23.08 23.89
CA LYS A 116 -5.69 -22.89 22.69
C LYS A 116 -4.86 -21.62 22.80
N THR A 117 -3.66 -21.67 22.25
CA THR A 117 -2.69 -20.56 22.29
C THR A 117 -2.01 -20.36 20.93
N PRO A 118 -2.78 -20.13 19.85
CA PRO A 118 -2.18 -19.92 18.55
C PRO A 118 -1.34 -18.64 18.52
N LYS A 119 -0.19 -18.73 17.87
CA LYS A 119 0.66 -17.60 17.55
C LYS A 119 0.75 -17.46 16.05
N THR A 120 0.42 -16.27 15.54
CA THR A 120 0.54 -15.91 14.13
C THR A 120 1.44 -14.71 13.97
N GLY A 121 1.94 -14.48 12.77
CA GLY A 121 2.75 -13.32 12.48
C GLY A 121 3.23 -13.32 11.04
N TRP A 122 3.74 -12.16 10.62
CA TRP A 122 4.29 -11.97 9.29
C TRP A 122 5.37 -10.88 9.26
N HIS A 123 6.20 -10.93 8.25
CA HIS A 123 7.26 -9.96 8.02
C HIS A 123 7.33 -9.61 6.54
N GLU A 124 7.23 -8.32 6.23
CA GLU A 124 7.32 -7.77 4.88
C GLU A 124 8.37 -6.67 4.82
N GLN A 125 9.15 -6.68 3.76
CA GLN A 125 10.14 -5.64 3.50
C GLN A 125 10.03 -5.14 2.07
N THR A 126 10.15 -3.82 1.90
CA THR A 126 10.26 -3.18 0.60
C THR A 126 11.46 -2.26 0.59
N GLN A 127 12.34 -2.44 -0.39
CA GLN A 127 13.44 -1.54 -0.69
C GLN A 127 13.10 -0.76 -1.95
N SER A 128 13.50 0.50 -2.01
CA SER A 128 13.11 1.37 -3.11
C SER A 128 14.22 2.32 -3.50
N PHE A 129 14.31 2.57 -4.79
CA PHE A 129 15.06 3.70 -5.36
C PHE A 129 14.09 4.58 -6.13
N PHE A 130 14.16 5.90 -5.95
CA PHE A 130 13.23 6.83 -6.57
C PHE A 130 13.89 8.14 -6.97
N TYR A 131 13.28 8.79 -7.96
CA TYR A 131 13.61 10.15 -8.34
C TYR A 131 12.35 10.95 -8.67
N SER A 132 12.46 12.26 -8.51
CA SER A 132 11.53 13.27 -9.02
C SER A 132 12.34 14.39 -9.62
N LEU A 133 12.01 14.81 -10.82
CA LEU A 133 12.67 15.89 -11.55
C LEU A 133 11.62 16.82 -12.11
N GLU A 134 11.71 18.10 -11.82
CA GLU A 134 10.94 19.16 -12.44
C GLU A 134 11.88 20.16 -13.12
N LEU A 135 11.60 20.44 -14.37
CA LEU A 135 12.27 21.47 -15.19
C LEU A 135 11.26 22.55 -15.54
N GLY A 136 11.48 23.75 -15.04
CA GLY A 136 10.71 24.94 -15.36
C GLY A 136 11.46 25.84 -16.37
N TRP A 137 10.75 26.29 -17.40
CA TRP A 137 11.28 27.26 -18.35
C TRP A 137 10.48 28.55 -18.32
N LYS A 138 11.14 29.66 -17.97
CA LYS A 138 10.57 31.03 -17.89
C LYS A 138 9.27 31.10 -17.07
N SER A 139 9.04 30.19 -16.13
CA SER A 139 7.76 30.05 -15.41
C SER A 139 6.54 29.86 -16.32
N GLN A 140 6.74 29.41 -17.55
CA GLN A 140 5.73 29.23 -18.59
C GLN A 140 5.49 27.76 -18.91
N LEU A 141 6.56 26.98 -18.99
CA LEU A 141 6.52 25.56 -19.31
C LEU A 141 7.22 24.78 -18.18
N PHE A 142 6.56 23.74 -17.72
CA PHE A 142 7.11 22.82 -16.70
C PHE A 142 7.01 21.39 -17.23
N VAL A 143 8.09 20.66 -17.09
CA VAL A 143 8.15 19.23 -17.39
C VAL A 143 8.54 18.52 -16.10
N THR A 144 7.70 17.61 -15.63
CA THR A 144 7.92 16.81 -14.45
C THR A 144 8.08 15.35 -14.85
N THR A 145 9.09 14.67 -14.33
CA THR A 145 9.20 13.21 -14.45
C THR A 145 9.53 12.60 -13.10
N THR A 146 8.86 11.51 -12.80
CA THR A 146 9.14 10.73 -11.61
C THR A 146 9.37 9.27 -11.97
N GLY A 147 10.13 8.59 -11.16
CA GLY A 147 10.29 7.15 -11.29
C GLY A 147 10.65 6.54 -9.95
N ARG A 148 10.13 5.35 -9.72
CA ARG A 148 10.44 4.56 -8.54
C ARG A 148 10.54 3.10 -8.92
N ASN A 149 11.54 2.42 -8.41
CA ASN A 149 11.66 0.97 -8.50
C ASN A 149 11.58 0.38 -7.10
N ASP A 150 10.68 -0.58 -6.91
CA ASP A 150 10.49 -1.27 -5.64
C ASP A 150 10.88 -2.74 -5.77
N TRP A 151 11.65 -3.22 -4.80
CA TRP A 151 11.94 -4.62 -4.53
C TRP A 151 11.16 -5.02 -3.28
N ALA A 152 10.02 -5.68 -3.47
CA ALA A 152 9.14 -6.11 -2.38
C ALA A 152 9.32 -7.60 -2.08
N SER A 153 9.36 -7.95 -0.79
CA SER A 153 9.52 -9.35 -0.35
C SER A 153 8.42 -10.28 -0.87
N GLN A 154 7.20 -9.74 -1.12
CA GLN A 154 6.09 -10.49 -1.72
C GLN A 154 6.44 -11.06 -3.10
N LEU A 155 7.39 -10.45 -3.82
CA LEU A 155 7.82 -10.89 -5.14
C LEU A 155 8.92 -11.96 -5.13
N ALA A 156 9.34 -12.46 -3.97
CA ALA A 156 10.50 -13.34 -3.84
C ALA A 156 10.48 -14.55 -4.79
N ASN A 157 9.32 -15.16 -4.99
CA ASN A 157 9.11 -16.33 -5.86
C ASN A 157 8.34 -15.98 -7.15
N SER A 158 8.14 -14.70 -7.45
CA SER A 158 7.58 -14.24 -8.72
C SER A 158 8.64 -14.23 -9.82
N PRO A 159 8.25 -14.38 -11.10
CA PRO A 159 9.15 -14.15 -12.24
C PRO A 159 9.72 -12.73 -12.26
N GLN A 160 8.96 -11.76 -11.74
CA GLN A 160 9.37 -10.35 -11.67
C GLN A 160 9.76 -9.99 -10.22
N LYS A 161 11.05 -9.75 -9.98
CA LYS A 161 11.61 -9.47 -8.63
C LYS A 161 11.45 -8.02 -8.18
N SER A 162 11.17 -7.11 -9.11
CA SER A 162 10.96 -5.69 -8.84
C SER A 162 9.98 -5.12 -9.85
N PHE A 163 9.45 -3.95 -9.55
CA PHE A 163 8.60 -3.22 -10.50
C PHE A 163 8.97 -1.74 -10.51
N PHE A 164 9.11 -1.23 -11.74
CA PHE A 164 9.35 0.19 -11.98
C PHE A 164 8.06 0.87 -12.39
N TYR A 165 7.80 2.05 -11.82
CA TYR A 165 6.64 2.86 -12.12
C TYR A 165 7.03 4.32 -12.37
N PRO A 166 7.13 4.67 -13.67
CA PRO A 166 7.43 6.02 -14.12
C PRO A 166 6.18 6.89 -14.25
N SER A 167 6.39 8.21 -14.17
CA SER A 167 5.44 9.19 -14.65
C SER A 167 6.13 10.31 -15.42
N VAL A 168 5.38 10.95 -16.29
CA VAL A 168 5.78 12.19 -16.96
C VAL A 168 4.59 13.13 -17.06
N GLY A 169 4.80 14.40 -16.74
CA GLY A 169 3.81 15.45 -16.83
C GLY A 169 4.37 16.67 -17.54
N VAL A 170 3.52 17.38 -18.27
CA VAL A 170 3.82 18.66 -18.88
C VAL A 170 2.73 19.65 -18.48
N SER A 171 3.12 20.83 -18.07
CA SER A 171 2.23 21.93 -17.75
C SER A 171 2.70 23.18 -18.47
N TRP A 172 1.82 23.78 -19.26
CA TRP A 172 2.07 25.00 -20.01
C TRP A 172 1.10 26.08 -19.62
N LEU A 173 1.61 27.31 -19.49
CA LEU A 173 0.83 28.51 -19.19
C LEU A 173 0.78 29.43 -20.44
N PRO A 174 -0.16 29.22 -21.37
CA PRO A 174 -0.32 30.09 -22.54
C PRO A 174 -0.52 31.55 -22.15
N SER A 175 -1.23 31.84 -21.06
CA SER A 175 -1.44 33.20 -20.56
C SER A 175 -0.14 33.94 -20.16
N SER A 176 0.93 33.21 -19.82
CA SER A 176 2.25 33.78 -19.57
C SER A 176 3.14 33.84 -20.82
N THR A 177 2.73 33.16 -21.91
CA THR A 177 3.48 33.07 -23.16
C THR A 177 2.98 34.09 -24.19
N PHE A 178 1.66 34.32 -24.21
CA PHE A 178 0.98 35.18 -25.14
C PHE A 178 0.22 36.29 -24.43
N ASN A 179 -0.03 37.41 -25.11
CA ASN A 179 -0.89 38.48 -24.58
C ASN A 179 -2.34 38.05 -24.72
N PHE A 180 -2.97 37.78 -23.62
CA PHE A 180 -4.41 37.49 -23.56
C PHE A 180 -5.23 38.77 -23.31
N PRO A 181 -6.49 38.84 -23.78
CA PRO A 181 -7.40 39.94 -23.45
C PRO A 181 -7.62 40.01 -21.94
N GLU A 182 -7.84 41.22 -21.38
CA GLU A 182 -8.07 41.44 -19.95
C GLU A 182 -9.20 40.56 -19.36
N LYS A 183 -10.22 40.26 -20.18
CA LYS A 183 -11.35 39.40 -19.79
C LYS A 183 -11.01 37.91 -19.74
N PHE A 184 -9.84 37.48 -20.23
CA PHE A 184 -9.37 36.09 -20.19
C PHE A 184 -7.92 36.08 -19.72
N ASN A 185 -7.71 36.12 -18.42
CA ASN A 185 -6.42 36.48 -17.81
C ASN A 185 -5.56 35.27 -17.39
N TYR A 186 -6.10 34.05 -17.44
CA TYR A 186 -5.35 32.87 -17.07
C TYR A 186 -5.78 31.64 -17.87
N LEU A 187 -4.80 30.94 -18.43
CA LEU A 187 -4.95 29.62 -19.03
C LEU A 187 -3.73 28.77 -18.68
N LYS A 188 -3.99 27.58 -18.16
CA LYS A 188 -3.01 26.52 -17.92
C LYS A 188 -3.51 25.26 -18.60
N ILE A 189 -2.64 24.60 -19.36
CA ILE A 189 -2.90 23.29 -19.98
C ILE A 189 -1.97 22.28 -19.33
N ARG A 190 -2.48 21.09 -19.00
CA ARG A 190 -1.71 20.01 -18.42
C ARG A 190 -1.95 18.70 -19.15
N ALA A 191 -0.90 17.92 -19.29
CA ALA A 191 -0.95 16.56 -19.81
C ALA A 191 -0.05 15.70 -18.94
N SER A 192 -0.52 14.50 -18.57
CA SER A 192 0.29 13.56 -17.83
C SER A 192 0.06 12.12 -18.26
N TRP A 193 1.09 11.33 -18.06
CA TRP A 193 1.06 9.89 -18.15
C TRP A 193 1.76 9.29 -16.95
N ALA A 194 1.17 8.26 -16.37
CA ALA A 194 1.75 7.51 -15.27
C ALA A 194 1.52 6.02 -15.44
N SER A 195 2.47 5.23 -14.94
CA SER A 195 2.32 3.78 -14.82
C SER A 195 2.61 3.39 -13.39
N VAL A 196 1.59 2.96 -12.65
CA VAL A 196 1.69 2.52 -11.25
C VAL A 196 1.61 1.00 -11.20
N ALA A 197 2.35 0.39 -10.29
CA ALA A 197 2.27 -1.05 -10.04
C ALA A 197 2.13 -1.32 -8.54
N ASN A 198 1.36 -2.37 -8.21
CA ASN A 198 1.20 -2.87 -6.85
C ASN A 198 1.60 -4.35 -6.81
N PRO A 199 2.31 -4.80 -5.77
CA PRO A 199 2.55 -6.21 -5.57
C PRO A 199 1.21 -6.91 -5.24
N PHE A 200 1.14 -8.20 -5.52
CA PHE A 200 0.06 -9.05 -5.03
C PHE A 200 0.22 -9.31 -3.51
N PRO A 201 -0.82 -9.78 -2.81
CA PRO A 201 -0.73 -10.14 -1.39
C PRO A 201 0.41 -11.13 -1.10
N ARG A 202 0.93 -11.10 0.14
CA ARG A 202 2.01 -12.01 0.57
C ARG A 202 1.58 -13.47 0.49
N GLU A 203 2.58 -14.37 0.42
CA GLU A 203 2.43 -15.82 0.53
C GLU A 203 1.69 -16.51 -0.63
N LEU A 204 1.19 -15.76 -1.63
CA LEU A 204 0.49 -16.35 -2.78
C LEU A 204 1.38 -17.18 -3.69
N THR A 205 2.68 -16.90 -3.72
CA THR A 205 3.67 -17.61 -4.55
C THR A 205 4.42 -18.70 -3.77
N ILE A 206 4.12 -18.86 -2.49
CA ILE A 206 4.74 -19.83 -1.59
C ILE A 206 3.65 -20.82 -1.15
N ALA A 207 3.99 -22.08 -1.23
CA ALA A 207 3.15 -23.13 -0.67
C ALA A 207 3.34 -23.17 0.85
N THR A 208 2.37 -22.67 1.60
CA THR A 208 2.36 -22.73 3.07
C THR A 208 1.37 -23.78 3.56
N HIS A 209 1.74 -24.49 4.62
CA HIS A 209 0.85 -25.37 5.36
C HIS A 209 0.66 -24.73 6.75
N PRO A 210 -0.51 -24.20 7.09
CA PRO A 210 -0.76 -23.70 8.42
C PRO A 210 -0.80 -24.87 9.42
N TYR A 211 -0.29 -24.63 10.63
CA TYR A 211 -0.44 -25.57 11.72
C TYR A 211 -1.82 -25.37 12.36
N ASP A 212 -2.60 -26.44 12.46
CA ASP A 212 -3.89 -26.45 13.12
C ASP A 212 -3.78 -27.14 14.50
N ASP A 213 -3.98 -26.37 15.56
CA ASP A 213 -4.00 -26.86 16.93
C ASP A 213 -5.12 -27.87 17.18
N THR A 214 -6.20 -27.85 16.39
CA THR A 214 -7.36 -28.73 16.58
C THR A 214 -7.03 -30.18 16.23
N ILE A 215 -6.25 -30.34 15.13
CA ILE A 215 -5.80 -31.67 14.69
C ILE A 215 -4.37 -31.99 15.18
N SER A 216 -3.73 -31.04 15.89
CA SER A 216 -2.33 -31.13 16.30
C SER A 216 -1.40 -31.51 15.16
N GLY A 217 -1.61 -30.90 14.00
CA GLY A 217 -0.92 -31.22 12.76
C GLY A 217 -0.90 -30.05 11.77
N TRP A 218 -0.25 -30.29 10.63
CA TRP A 218 -0.23 -29.35 9.54
C TRP A 218 -1.48 -29.52 8.69
N ASP A 219 -2.21 -28.43 8.48
CA ASP A 219 -3.39 -28.42 7.61
C ASP A 219 -2.99 -28.46 6.13
N ASP A 220 -3.90 -28.91 5.29
CA ASP A 220 -3.71 -28.86 3.85
C ASP A 220 -3.75 -27.43 3.33
N LYS A 221 -3.08 -27.20 2.20
CA LYS A 221 -3.10 -25.89 1.56
C LYS A 221 -4.51 -25.53 1.13
N SER A 222 -5.00 -24.40 1.60
CA SER A 222 -6.29 -23.88 1.13
C SER A 222 -6.21 -23.33 -0.29
N ASN A 223 -5.07 -22.73 -0.66
CA ASN A 223 -4.87 -22.06 -1.95
C ASN A 223 -4.10 -22.95 -2.93
N TYR A 224 -4.61 -23.04 -4.18
CA TYR A 224 -3.85 -23.69 -5.25
C TYR A 224 -2.61 -22.84 -5.59
N PRO A 225 -1.37 -23.37 -5.47
CA PRO A 225 -0.16 -22.60 -5.66
C PRO A 225 0.06 -22.25 -7.14
N ILE A 226 0.04 -20.97 -7.47
CA ILE A 226 0.41 -20.47 -8.80
C ILE A 226 1.76 -19.74 -8.70
N GLY A 227 2.79 -20.31 -9.34
CA GLY A 227 4.14 -19.75 -9.32
C GLY A 227 4.40 -18.56 -10.25
N GLN A 228 3.39 -18.05 -10.97
CA GLN A 228 3.57 -17.04 -12.02
C GLN A 228 2.62 -15.84 -11.83
N LEU A 229 2.68 -15.20 -10.66
CA LEU A 229 1.98 -13.95 -10.42
C LEU A 229 2.88 -12.75 -10.75
N TYR A 230 2.29 -11.74 -11.38
CA TYR A 230 2.93 -10.47 -11.71
C TYR A 230 2.30 -9.32 -10.91
N PRO A 231 3.01 -8.23 -10.65
CA PRO A 231 2.41 -7.03 -10.07
C PRO A 231 1.25 -6.52 -10.93
N GLU A 232 0.15 -6.14 -10.30
CA GLU A 232 -0.93 -5.42 -10.97
C GLU A 232 -0.41 -4.07 -11.45
N ARG A 233 -0.77 -3.67 -12.68
CA ARG A 233 -0.27 -2.43 -13.30
C ARG A 233 -1.40 -1.60 -13.87
N THR A 234 -1.47 -0.35 -13.43
CA THR A 234 -2.39 0.65 -13.99
C THR A 234 -1.59 1.70 -14.77
N LYS A 235 -1.99 1.96 -16.02
CA LYS A 235 -1.47 3.05 -16.85
C LYS A 235 -2.56 4.11 -17.01
N THR A 236 -2.23 5.34 -16.67
CA THR A 236 -3.17 6.46 -16.71
C THR A 236 -2.66 7.55 -17.64
N TRP A 237 -3.56 8.09 -18.47
CA TRP A 237 -3.41 9.31 -19.23
C TRP A 237 -4.37 10.35 -18.68
N GLU A 238 -3.92 11.57 -18.53
CA GLU A 238 -4.73 12.70 -18.15
C GLU A 238 -4.41 13.91 -19.03
N LEU A 239 -5.47 14.60 -19.48
CA LEU A 239 -5.41 15.89 -20.15
C LEU A 239 -6.34 16.85 -19.42
N GLY A 240 -5.88 18.03 -19.08
CA GLY A 240 -6.71 19.00 -18.39
C GLY A 240 -6.33 20.44 -18.71
N PHE A 241 -7.23 21.34 -18.38
CA PHE A 241 -6.97 22.77 -18.43
C PHE A 241 -7.64 23.50 -17.25
N ASP A 242 -7.04 24.62 -16.88
CA ASP A 242 -7.59 25.58 -15.90
C ASP A 242 -7.67 26.95 -16.59
N ALA A 243 -8.84 27.55 -16.61
CA ALA A 243 -9.07 28.87 -17.23
C ALA A 243 -9.74 29.81 -16.24
N ARG A 244 -9.35 31.10 -16.25
CA ARG A 244 -10.04 32.18 -15.52
C ARG A 244 -10.44 33.27 -16.51
N PHE A 245 -11.69 33.70 -16.43
CA PHE A 245 -12.25 34.69 -17.33
C PHE A 245 -13.31 35.54 -16.63
N LEU A 246 -13.65 36.68 -17.23
CA LEU A 246 -14.69 37.62 -16.75
C LEU A 246 -14.54 38.01 -15.28
N ASN A 247 -13.30 38.22 -14.79
CA ASN A 247 -12.94 38.70 -13.44
C ASN A 247 -13.54 37.92 -12.25
N GLY A 248 -13.94 36.65 -12.44
CA GLY A 248 -14.48 35.88 -11.31
C GLY A 248 -14.80 34.43 -11.63
N PHE A 249 -14.90 34.07 -12.90
CA PHE A 249 -15.20 32.70 -13.29
C PHE A 249 -13.91 31.87 -13.40
N THR A 250 -13.92 30.71 -12.76
CA THR A 250 -12.85 29.69 -12.92
C THR A 250 -13.51 28.44 -13.49
N LEU A 251 -12.93 27.90 -14.56
CA LEU A 251 -13.31 26.65 -15.15
C LEU A 251 -12.08 25.71 -15.11
N THR A 252 -12.26 24.56 -14.49
CA THR A 252 -11.29 23.47 -14.52
C THR A 252 -11.97 22.27 -15.17
N ALA A 253 -11.33 21.67 -16.16
CA ALA A 253 -11.81 20.44 -16.75
C ALA A 253 -10.66 19.47 -17.01
N SER A 254 -10.91 18.19 -16.85
CA SER A 254 -9.97 17.13 -17.17
C SER A 254 -10.66 15.93 -17.80
N TRP A 255 -9.93 15.30 -18.69
CA TRP A 255 -10.24 13.98 -19.25
C TRP A 255 -9.17 13.00 -18.78
N TYR A 256 -9.59 11.80 -18.42
CA TYR A 256 -8.68 10.74 -18.02
C TYR A 256 -9.06 9.39 -18.64
N ARG A 257 -8.05 8.54 -18.78
CA ARG A 257 -8.17 7.14 -19.12
C ARG A 257 -7.17 6.32 -18.33
N ALA A 258 -7.67 5.36 -17.56
CA ALA A 258 -6.88 4.40 -16.79
C ALA A 258 -7.11 2.98 -17.30
N ASP A 259 -6.03 2.29 -17.65
CA ASP A 259 -6.02 0.89 -18.10
C ASP A 259 -5.28 0.04 -17.04
N THR A 260 -5.98 -0.89 -16.38
CA THR A 260 -5.44 -1.80 -15.37
C THR A 260 -5.24 -3.19 -15.96
N TYR A 261 -4.05 -3.75 -15.76
CA TYR A 261 -3.62 -5.07 -16.27
C TYR A 261 -3.19 -5.98 -15.12
N ASN A 262 -3.22 -7.29 -15.33
CA ASN A 262 -2.83 -8.32 -14.37
C ASN A 262 -3.64 -8.24 -13.06
N GLN A 263 -4.91 -7.86 -13.14
CA GLN A 263 -5.77 -7.83 -11.97
C GLN A 263 -5.91 -9.24 -11.38
N THR A 264 -5.70 -9.34 -10.07
CA THR A 264 -5.73 -10.62 -9.36
C THR A 264 -7.15 -10.92 -8.89
N PHE A 265 -7.65 -12.09 -9.24
CA PHE A 265 -8.94 -12.62 -8.79
C PHE A 265 -8.73 -13.88 -7.98
N ASN A 266 -9.61 -14.12 -7.03
CA ASN A 266 -9.60 -15.29 -6.16
C ASN A 266 -10.94 -16.07 -6.27
N PRO A 267 -11.19 -16.80 -7.37
CA PRO A 267 -12.36 -17.64 -7.47
C PRO A 267 -12.24 -18.90 -6.61
N ASN A 268 -13.40 -19.33 -6.06
CA ASN A 268 -13.49 -20.58 -5.32
C ASN A 268 -13.33 -21.76 -6.27
N LEU A 269 -12.67 -22.80 -5.81
CA LEU A 269 -12.55 -24.08 -6.51
C LEU A 269 -13.59 -25.08 -6.01
N SER A 270 -13.81 -26.12 -6.81
CA SER A 270 -14.62 -27.26 -6.36
C SER A 270 -13.93 -27.98 -5.21
N ALA A 271 -14.68 -28.39 -4.19
CA ALA A 271 -14.17 -29.18 -3.06
C ALA A 271 -13.45 -30.47 -3.51
N SER A 272 -13.78 -31.02 -4.66
CA SER A 272 -13.10 -32.20 -5.24
C SER A 272 -11.68 -31.94 -5.69
N SER A 273 -11.26 -30.67 -5.81
CA SER A 273 -9.88 -30.30 -6.18
C SER A 273 -8.88 -30.45 -5.03
N GLY A 274 -9.35 -30.59 -3.79
CA GLY A 274 -8.53 -30.53 -2.58
C GLY A 274 -8.06 -29.12 -2.19
N TYR A 275 -8.55 -28.07 -2.89
CA TYR A 275 -8.24 -26.66 -2.61
C TYR A 275 -9.53 -25.83 -2.52
N SER A 276 -9.53 -24.79 -1.70
CA SER A 276 -10.69 -23.89 -1.57
C SER A 276 -10.73 -22.87 -2.68
N ASP A 277 -9.59 -22.35 -3.08
CA ASP A 277 -9.49 -21.23 -4.01
C ASP A 277 -8.21 -21.25 -4.84
N ILE A 278 -8.16 -20.38 -5.85
CA ILE A 278 -7.02 -20.18 -6.73
C ILE A 278 -6.87 -18.70 -7.05
N TYR A 279 -5.63 -18.19 -7.03
CA TYR A 279 -5.36 -16.83 -7.49
C TYR A 279 -5.00 -16.84 -8.97
N ILE A 280 -5.82 -16.20 -9.78
CA ILE A 280 -5.58 -16.04 -11.21
C ILE A 280 -5.43 -14.56 -11.56
N GLN A 281 -4.57 -14.28 -12.52
CA GLN A 281 -4.40 -12.95 -13.07
C GLN A 281 -4.97 -12.92 -14.47
N THR A 282 -6.05 -12.18 -14.62
CA THR A 282 -6.73 -12.05 -15.91
C THR A 282 -7.36 -10.66 -15.98
N GLY A 283 -7.66 -10.28 -17.18
CA GLY A 283 -8.45 -9.09 -17.41
C GLY A 283 -7.62 -7.82 -17.65
N HIS A 284 -8.30 -6.98 -18.40
CA HIS A 284 -7.92 -5.62 -18.68
C HIS A 284 -9.15 -4.77 -18.39
N VAL A 285 -9.05 -3.93 -17.38
CA VAL A 285 -10.12 -3.01 -17.00
C VAL A 285 -9.77 -1.61 -17.46
N ARG A 286 -10.70 -0.96 -18.15
CA ARG A 286 -10.55 0.42 -18.61
C ARG A 286 -11.58 1.31 -17.96
N ASN A 287 -11.09 2.40 -17.36
CA ASN A 287 -11.90 3.49 -16.86
C ASN A 287 -11.59 4.75 -17.68
N THR A 288 -12.62 5.42 -18.17
CA THR A 288 -12.49 6.68 -18.90
C THR A 288 -13.55 7.64 -18.38
N GLY A 289 -13.16 8.89 -18.10
CA GLY A 289 -14.07 9.89 -17.58
C GLY A 289 -13.67 11.32 -17.96
N VAL A 290 -14.61 12.22 -17.75
CA VAL A 290 -14.45 13.67 -17.83
C VAL A 290 -14.96 14.26 -16.53
N GLU A 291 -14.20 15.20 -15.97
CA GLU A 291 -14.53 15.96 -14.78
C GLU A 291 -14.46 17.45 -15.10
N ALA A 292 -15.41 18.22 -14.59
CA ALA A 292 -15.47 19.66 -14.80
C ALA A 292 -16.08 20.40 -13.57
#